data_ac6af71181f9228d1ab8fb7357a9cff4
#
_entry.id   ac6af71181f9228d1ab8fb7357a9cff4
#
_cell.length_a   1.000
_cell.length_b   1.000
_cell.length_c   1.000
_cell.angle_alpha   90.00
_cell.angle_beta   90.00
_cell.angle_gamma   90.00
#
_symmetry.space_group_name_H-M   'P 1'
#
loop_
_entity.id
_entity.type
_entity.pdbx_description
1 polymer ?
#
loop_
_entity_poly.entity_id
_entity_poly.type
_entity_poly.pdbx_seq_one_letter_code
_entity_poly.pdbx_strand_id
1 'polypeptide(L)'
;MYRYLVAAVAAVALAALQLPTAALAQQPLIIKFSHVVSPDAPKGKAALFFKEVAEKYTNGKVKVEVYPNSSLYKDKEELEALQLGSVQLLAPSISKFGPLGVKEFDVFDLPFLMVDDARAHQMMASPMMADLNKRLEAKGVSPLAYWDNGAHVYTANKALLWPEDFRGLKMRIQGSKVLDAVARELGAIPQIMAFSELYQALQTGVVDGEDNVPSNILTQKFYEVQKHLTVSYHGRLTYALVTNKKFWDTLPADLREPLGRAVKETTDFFNATAEKDNADALERIKASGKIQFHNLDDAQKKAWVAKLMPVHKEMQSRFGKNFLDQIYKASGFIPPQS
;
A
#
# COMPACT_ATOMS: atom_id res chain seq x y z
N MET A 1 36.59 -32.51 -66.95
CA MET A 1 37.00 -32.20 -65.54
C MET A 1 36.44 -30.88 -65.04
N TYR A 2 36.32 -29.82 -65.82
CA TYR A 2 35.84 -28.50 -65.38
C TYR A 2 34.32 -28.41 -64.99
N ARG A 3 33.47 -29.27 -65.54
CA ARG A 3 32.01 -29.23 -65.31
C ARG A 3 31.60 -29.77 -63.93
N TYR A 4 32.40 -30.61 -63.29
CA TYR A 4 32.09 -31.14 -61.94
C TYR A 4 32.61 -30.26 -60.81
N LEU A 5 33.61 -29.44 -61.05
CA LEU A 5 34.11 -28.45 -60.11
C LEU A 5 33.12 -27.25 -59.87
N VAL A 6 32.40 -26.82 -60.91
CA VAL A 6 31.42 -25.77 -60.81
C VAL A 6 30.15 -26.21 -60.07
N ALA A 7 29.74 -27.47 -60.20
CA ALA A 7 28.59 -28.03 -59.48
C ALA A 7 28.87 -28.18 -57.98
N ALA A 8 30.11 -28.56 -57.61
CA ALA A 8 30.48 -28.71 -56.21
C ALA A 8 30.57 -27.37 -55.41
N VAL A 9 31.01 -26.31 -56.09
CA VAL A 9 31.09 -24.95 -55.50
C VAL A 9 29.69 -24.33 -55.32
N ALA A 10 28.74 -24.60 -56.27
CA ALA A 10 27.37 -24.14 -56.13
C ALA A 10 26.60 -24.85 -55.01
N ALA A 11 26.85 -26.13 -54.75
CA ALA A 11 26.22 -26.87 -53.67
C ALA A 11 26.70 -26.46 -52.25
N VAL A 12 27.96 -26.05 -52.13
CA VAL A 12 28.50 -25.52 -50.86
C VAL A 12 28.01 -24.08 -50.58
N ALA A 13 27.77 -23.27 -51.59
CA ALA A 13 27.23 -21.92 -51.42
C ALA A 13 25.72 -21.92 -51.00
N LEU A 14 24.92 -22.92 -51.42
CA LEU A 14 23.52 -23.05 -50.99
C LEU A 14 23.38 -23.60 -49.55
N ALA A 15 24.34 -24.41 -49.08
CA ALA A 15 24.31 -24.93 -47.72
C ALA A 15 24.71 -23.89 -46.64
N ALA A 16 25.42 -22.83 -47.03
CA ALA A 16 25.82 -21.74 -46.13
C ALA A 16 24.68 -20.71 -45.82
N LEU A 17 23.53 -20.79 -46.53
CA LEU A 17 22.38 -19.87 -46.34
C LEU A 17 21.32 -20.39 -45.35
N GLN A 18 21.53 -21.54 -44.74
CA GLN A 18 20.68 -22.08 -43.68
C GLN A 18 21.36 -21.99 -42.29
N LEU A 19 22.02 -20.89 -41.98
CA LEU A 19 22.29 -20.62 -40.60
C LEU A 19 20.95 -20.36 -39.93
N PRO A 20 20.56 -21.13 -38.91
CA PRO A 20 19.40 -20.75 -38.13
C PRO A 20 19.64 -19.32 -37.63
N THR A 21 18.80 -18.40 -38.02
CA THR A 21 18.71 -17.14 -37.34
C THR A 21 18.43 -17.47 -35.89
N ALA A 22 19.48 -17.53 -35.07
CA ALA A 22 19.32 -17.56 -33.64
C ALA A 22 18.43 -16.35 -33.35
N ALA A 23 17.17 -16.61 -33.07
CA ALA A 23 16.25 -15.56 -32.62
C ALA A 23 16.98 -14.93 -31.44
N LEU A 24 17.47 -13.71 -31.62
CA LEU A 24 18.02 -12.92 -30.54
C LEU A 24 16.93 -12.94 -29.46
N ALA A 25 17.12 -13.75 -28.43
CA ALA A 25 16.18 -13.83 -27.34
C ALA A 25 16.05 -12.39 -26.82
N GLN A 26 14.91 -11.78 -27.09
CA GLN A 26 14.64 -10.42 -26.67
C GLN A 26 14.84 -10.38 -25.15
N GLN A 27 15.72 -9.51 -24.66
CA GLN A 27 15.96 -9.41 -23.23
C GLN A 27 14.61 -9.11 -22.53
N PRO A 28 14.34 -9.77 -21.41
CA PRO A 28 13.10 -9.57 -20.71
C PRO A 28 12.95 -8.12 -20.25
N LEU A 29 11.73 -7.61 -20.32
CA LEU A 29 11.39 -6.32 -19.74
C LEU A 29 11.51 -6.40 -18.23
N ILE A 30 12.35 -5.56 -17.64
CA ILE A 30 12.52 -5.51 -16.18
C ILE A 30 11.43 -4.62 -15.58
N ILE A 31 10.68 -5.16 -14.62
CA ILE A 31 9.72 -4.42 -13.78
C ILE A 31 10.28 -4.39 -12.36
N LYS A 32 10.68 -3.23 -11.90
CA LYS A 32 11.09 -3.02 -10.50
C LYS A 32 9.83 -2.76 -9.68
N PHE A 33 9.60 -3.59 -8.66
CA PHE A 33 8.52 -3.45 -7.68
C PHE A 33 9.13 -3.12 -6.31
N SER A 34 9.04 -1.86 -5.90
CA SER A 34 9.55 -1.40 -4.60
C SER A 34 8.42 -1.28 -3.58
N HIS A 35 8.72 -1.63 -2.34
CA HIS A 35 7.80 -1.43 -1.21
C HIS A 35 8.55 -1.29 0.12
N VAL A 36 7.87 -0.69 1.12
CA VAL A 36 8.52 -0.28 2.37
C VAL A 36 8.42 -1.30 3.50
N VAL A 37 7.61 -2.37 3.35
CA VAL A 37 7.38 -3.36 4.40
C VAL A 37 8.27 -4.59 4.26
N SER A 38 8.27 -5.45 5.28
CA SER A 38 8.93 -6.77 5.24
C SER A 38 8.36 -7.67 4.13
N PRO A 39 9.17 -8.57 3.54
CA PRO A 39 8.67 -9.61 2.65
C PRO A 39 7.59 -10.50 3.28
N ASP A 40 7.63 -10.66 4.61
CA ASP A 40 6.69 -11.50 5.36
C ASP A 40 5.35 -10.82 5.67
N ALA A 41 5.24 -9.50 5.48
CA ALA A 41 3.97 -8.78 5.59
C ALA A 41 3.06 -9.09 4.38
N PRO A 42 1.72 -8.96 4.50
CA PRO A 42 0.78 -9.25 3.41
C PRO A 42 1.17 -8.60 2.08
N LYS A 43 1.56 -7.32 2.09
CA LYS A 43 2.03 -6.60 0.91
C LYS A 43 3.33 -7.18 0.34
N GLY A 44 4.26 -7.59 1.19
CA GLY A 44 5.50 -8.23 0.75
C GLY A 44 5.25 -9.58 0.09
N LYS A 45 4.40 -10.42 0.70
CA LYS A 45 3.95 -11.70 0.12
C LYS A 45 3.26 -11.48 -1.23
N ALA A 46 2.39 -10.48 -1.34
CA ALA A 46 1.71 -10.14 -2.58
C ALA A 46 2.68 -9.67 -3.68
N ALA A 47 3.71 -8.90 -3.34
CA ALA A 47 4.73 -8.48 -4.30
C ALA A 47 5.53 -9.68 -4.85
N LEU A 48 5.86 -10.66 -4.00
CA LEU A 48 6.50 -11.91 -4.43
C LEU A 48 5.57 -12.78 -5.27
N PHE A 49 4.31 -12.87 -4.90
CA PHE A 49 3.30 -13.59 -5.68
C PHE A 49 3.08 -12.93 -7.05
N PHE A 50 2.99 -11.59 -7.11
CA PHE A 50 2.93 -10.86 -8.38
C PHE A 50 4.12 -11.19 -9.28
N LYS A 51 5.33 -11.22 -8.73
CA LYS A 51 6.54 -11.64 -9.48
C LYS A 51 6.33 -13.00 -10.14
N GLU A 52 5.90 -13.99 -9.36
CA GLU A 52 5.72 -15.37 -9.85
C GLU A 52 4.69 -15.43 -10.99
N VAL A 53 3.49 -14.86 -10.78
CA VAL A 53 2.42 -14.94 -11.78
C VAL A 53 2.67 -14.06 -13.00
N ALA A 54 3.30 -12.89 -12.85
CA ALA A 54 3.65 -12.01 -13.95
C ALA A 54 4.71 -12.63 -14.87
N GLU A 55 5.78 -13.20 -14.30
CA GLU A 55 6.82 -13.92 -15.07
C GLU A 55 6.24 -15.14 -15.79
N LYS A 56 5.36 -15.89 -15.12
CA LYS A 56 4.67 -17.06 -15.68
C LYS A 56 3.75 -16.68 -16.85
N TYR A 57 2.90 -15.67 -16.66
CA TYR A 57 1.90 -15.30 -17.67
C TYR A 57 2.48 -14.60 -18.90
N THR A 58 3.65 -14.00 -18.76
CA THR A 58 4.39 -13.42 -19.88
C THR A 58 5.37 -14.39 -20.52
N ASN A 59 5.39 -15.67 -20.11
CA ASN A 59 6.35 -16.68 -20.58
C ASN A 59 7.80 -16.19 -20.47
N GLY A 60 8.14 -15.49 -19.37
CA GLY A 60 9.48 -14.96 -19.12
C GLY A 60 9.85 -13.71 -19.94
N LYS A 61 8.94 -13.15 -20.74
CA LYS A 61 9.20 -11.87 -21.43
C LYS A 61 9.27 -10.69 -20.47
N VAL A 62 8.71 -10.81 -19.26
CA VAL A 62 8.85 -9.87 -18.16
C VAL A 62 9.62 -10.54 -17.03
N LYS A 63 10.49 -9.79 -16.38
CA LYS A 63 11.16 -10.16 -15.14
C LYS A 63 10.85 -9.12 -14.06
N VAL A 64 10.35 -9.57 -12.91
CA VAL A 64 10.01 -8.69 -11.80
C VAL A 64 11.10 -8.75 -10.73
N GLU A 65 11.65 -7.59 -10.40
CA GLU A 65 12.61 -7.42 -9.31
C GLU A 65 11.91 -6.77 -8.12
N VAL A 66 11.77 -7.50 -7.01
CA VAL A 66 11.09 -7.01 -5.80
C VAL A 66 12.12 -6.42 -4.84
N TYR A 67 11.87 -5.19 -4.39
CA TYR A 67 12.71 -4.42 -3.47
C TYR A 67 11.94 -4.12 -2.18
N PRO A 68 12.03 -4.98 -1.16
CA PRO A 68 11.33 -4.80 0.12
C PRO A 68 12.09 -3.87 1.08
N ASN A 69 11.46 -3.56 2.24
CA ASN A 69 12.09 -2.84 3.36
C ASN A 69 12.70 -1.49 2.96
N SER A 70 12.07 -0.76 2.03
CA SER A 70 12.61 0.51 1.51
C SER A 70 14.02 0.41 0.92
N SER A 71 14.43 -0.78 0.44
CA SER A 71 15.79 -1.02 -0.06
C SER A 71 16.12 -0.26 -1.35
N LEU A 72 15.10 0.17 -2.11
CA LEU A 72 15.28 0.99 -3.31
C LEU A 72 14.88 2.44 -3.06
N TYR A 73 13.66 2.68 -2.52
CA TYR A 73 13.15 4.00 -2.18
C TYR A 73 12.43 3.98 -0.83
N LYS A 74 12.58 5.06 -0.05
CA LYS A 74 11.75 5.32 1.13
C LYS A 74 10.39 5.86 0.70
N ASP A 75 9.41 5.75 1.59
CA ASP A 75 8.01 6.15 1.30
C ASP A 75 7.79 7.65 1.03
N LYS A 76 8.77 8.51 1.30
CA LYS A 76 8.71 9.92 0.88
C LYS A 76 9.13 10.15 -0.57
N GLU A 77 9.93 9.24 -1.13
CA GLU A 77 10.60 9.38 -2.43
C GLU A 77 10.03 8.46 -3.50
N GLU A 78 9.35 7.37 -3.08
CA GLU A 78 8.91 6.29 -3.99
C GLU A 78 7.96 6.76 -5.09
N LEU A 79 7.02 7.68 -4.78
CA LEU A 79 6.05 8.20 -5.76
C LEU A 79 6.72 9.11 -6.80
N GLU A 80 7.67 9.93 -6.40
CA GLU A 80 8.46 10.74 -7.33
C GLU A 80 9.30 9.84 -8.25
N ALA A 81 9.95 8.81 -7.68
CA ALA A 81 10.71 7.83 -8.46
C ALA A 81 9.81 7.08 -9.47
N LEU A 82 8.56 6.78 -9.11
CA LEU A 82 7.58 6.20 -10.01
C LEU A 82 7.24 7.18 -11.15
N GLN A 83 6.95 8.44 -10.84
CA GLN A 83 6.64 9.47 -11.84
C GLN A 83 7.79 9.66 -12.84
N LEU A 84 9.03 9.59 -12.36
CA LEU A 84 10.25 9.68 -13.20
C LEU A 84 10.54 8.40 -13.98
N GLY A 85 9.80 7.29 -13.72
CA GLY A 85 10.01 6.01 -14.38
C GLY A 85 11.19 5.19 -13.87
N SER A 86 11.81 5.60 -12.74
CA SER A 86 12.93 4.89 -12.12
C SER A 86 12.52 3.57 -11.46
N VAL A 87 11.25 3.43 -11.14
CA VAL A 87 10.58 2.22 -10.67
C VAL A 87 9.25 2.06 -11.40
N GLN A 88 8.81 0.83 -11.67
CA GLN A 88 7.61 0.57 -12.48
C GLN A 88 6.38 0.28 -11.65
N LEU A 89 6.54 -0.35 -10.48
CA LEU A 89 5.44 -0.71 -9.58
C LEU A 89 5.76 -0.31 -8.14
N LEU A 90 4.74 0.23 -7.47
CA LEU A 90 4.72 0.51 -6.04
C LEU A 90 3.38 0.05 -5.43
N ALA A 91 3.37 -0.12 -4.11
CA ALA A 91 2.14 -0.30 -3.34
C ALA A 91 2.12 0.62 -2.11
N PRO A 92 2.07 1.97 -2.29
CA PRO A 92 2.00 2.92 -1.19
C PRO A 92 0.66 2.86 -0.46
N SER A 93 0.64 3.34 0.80
CA SER A 93 -0.61 3.73 1.45
C SER A 93 -1.26 4.87 0.67
N ILE A 94 -2.59 4.82 0.51
CA ILE A 94 -3.35 5.87 -0.17
C ILE A 94 -3.27 7.23 0.54
N SER A 95 -2.94 7.25 1.83
CA SER A 95 -2.64 8.46 2.62
C SER A 95 -1.49 9.31 2.06
N LYS A 96 -0.70 8.77 1.11
CA LYS A 96 0.42 9.47 0.47
C LYS A 96 0.03 10.23 -0.79
N PHE A 97 -1.19 10.04 -1.27
CA PHE A 97 -1.65 10.73 -2.48
C PHE A 97 -2.09 12.17 -2.23
N GLY A 98 -2.48 12.51 -0.99
CA GLY A 98 -2.73 13.89 -0.58
C GLY A 98 -1.50 14.78 -0.81
N PRO A 99 -0.32 14.45 -0.27
CA PRO A 99 0.94 15.15 -0.53
C PRO A 99 1.35 15.17 -2.01
N LEU A 100 1.00 14.16 -2.80
CA LEU A 100 1.23 14.13 -4.25
C LEU A 100 0.35 15.16 -5.01
N GLY A 101 -0.62 15.77 -4.33
CA GLY A 101 -1.52 16.77 -4.87
C GLY A 101 -2.92 16.25 -5.23
N VAL A 102 -3.31 15.05 -4.77
CA VAL A 102 -4.67 14.52 -4.88
C VAL A 102 -5.26 14.38 -3.48
N LYS A 103 -5.55 15.56 -2.90
CA LYS A 103 -5.97 15.71 -1.49
C LYS A 103 -7.21 14.91 -1.10
N GLU A 104 -8.02 14.54 -2.08
CA GLU A 104 -9.26 13.78 -1.88
C GLU A 104 -8.99 12.38 -1.32
N PHE A 105 -7.81 11.81 -1.55
CA PHE A 105 -7.43 10.53 -0.95
C PHE A 105 -7.26 10.57 0.56
N ASP A 106 -7.00 11.74 1.14
CA ASP A 106 -6.94 11.88 2.60
C ASP A 106 -8.28 11.53 3.27
N VAL A 107 -9.40 11.54 2.53
CA VAL A 107 -10.74 11.24 3.07
C VAL A 107 -10.84 9.81 3.63
N PHE A 108 -10.06 8.88 3.10
CA PHE A 108 -10.05 7.48 3.57
C PHE A 108 -9.38 7.31 4.94
N ASP A 109 -8.69 8.33 5.43
CA ASP A 109 -8.12 8.37 6.77
C ASP A 109 -9.10 8.94 7.82
N LEU A 110 -10.32 9.33 7.41
CA LEU A 110 -11.35 9.80 8.36
C LEU A 110 -11.68 8.69 9.37
N PRO A 111 -11.68 9.01 10.67
CA PRO A 111 -11.86 8.02 11.71
C PRO A 111 -13.23 7.31 11.59
N PHE A 112 -13.23 6.00 11.76
CA PHE A 112 -14.40 5.13 11.71
C PHE A 112 -15.19 5.15 10.39
N LEU A 113 -14.62 5.69 9.31
CA LEU A 113 -15.29 5.80 8.00
C LEU A 113 -15.64 4.42 7.43
N MET A 114 -14.73 3.46 7.54
CA MET A 114 -14.88 2.08 7.06
C MET A 114 -14.70 1.14 8.26
N VAL A 115 -15.81 0.67 8.82
CA VAL A 115 -15.80 -0.09 10.09
C VAL A 115 -15.51 -1.58 9.91
N ASP A 116 -15.66 -2.12 8.68
CA ASP A 116 -15.41 -3.53 8.37
C ASP A 116 -14.82 -3.71 6.96
N ASP A 117 -14.34 -4.92 6.68
CA ASP A 117 -13.68 -5.28 5.42
C ASP A 117 -14.65 -5.20 4.23
N ALA A 118 -15.92 -5.60 4.42
CA ALA A 118 -16.91 -5.56 3.35
C ALA A 118 -17.16 -4.12 2.87
N ARG A 119 -17.28 -3.17 3.79
CA ARG A 119 -17.43 -1.74 3.46
C ARG A 119 -16.16 -1.15 2.82
N ALA A 120 -14.99 -1.55 3.30
CA ALA A 120 -13.72 -1.14 2.69
C ALA A 120 -13.63 -1.63 1.23
N HIS A 121 -13.91 -2.91 0.98
CA HIS A 121 -13.91 -3.47 -0.38
C HIS A 121 -14.99 -2.81 -1.27
N GLN A 122 -16.20 -2.60 -0.75
CA GLN A 122 -17.28 -1.90 -1.48
C GLN A 122 -16.87 -0.47 -1.86
N MET A 123 -16.24 0.26 -0.94
CA MET A 123 -15.75 1.62 -1.18
C MET A 123 -14.70 1.64 -2.29
N MET A 124 -13.71 0.75 -2.23
CA MET A 124 -12.62 0.68 -3.23
C MET A 124 -13.12 0.22 -4.60
N ALA A 125 -14.23 -0.51 -4.68
CA ALA A 125 -14.90 -0.91 -5.92
C ALA A 125 -15.94 0.11 -6.42
N SER A 126 -16.18 1.21 -5.69
CA SER A 126 -17.23 2.17 -6.03
C SER A 126 -16.89 3.00 -7.27
N PRO A 127 -17.89 3.49 -8.03
CA PRO A 127 -17.66 4.37 -9.20
C PRO A 127 -16.88 5.64 -8.87
N MET A 128 -16.92 6.11 -7.64
CA MET A 128 -16.18 7.26 -7.16
C MET A 128 -14.67 7.08 -7.32
N MET A 129 -14.16 5.86 -7.14
CA MET A 129 -12.73 5.58 -7.31
C MET A 129 -12.26 5.86 -8.75
N ALA A 130 -13.14 5.72 -9.74
CA ALA A 130 -12.79 6.04 -11.13
C ALA A 130 -12.41 7.51 -11.33
N ASP A 131 -13.08 8.45 -10.65
CA ASP A 131 -12.73 9.87 -10.72
C ASP A 131 -11.44 10.19 -9.96
N LEU A 132 -11.22 9.54 -8.81
CA LEU A 132 -9.96 9.66 -8.07
C LEU A 132 -8.79 9.08 -8.87
N ASN A 133 -9.01 7.97 -9.56
CA ASN A 133 -8.01 7.35 -10.44
C ASN A 133 -7.58 8.31 -11.56
N LYS A 134 -8.53 8.97 -12.23
CA LYS A 134 -8.23 9.98 -13.26
C LYS A 134 -7.36 11.12 -12.71
N ARG A 135 -7.58 11.54 -11.47
CA ARG A 135 -6.76 12.58 -10.83
C ARG A 135 -5.33 12.11 -10.56
N LEU A 136 -5.13 10.86 -10.17
CA LEU A 136 -3.80 10.25 -10.05
C LEU A 136 -3.14 10.08 -11.41
N GLU A 137 -3.88 9.65 -12.42
CA GLU A 137 -3.38 9.53 -13.79
C GLU A 137 -2.91 10.87 -14.35
N ALA A 138 -3.59 11.97 -14.03
CA ALA A 138 -3.14 13.33 -14.36
C ALA A 138 -1.80 13.71 -13.69
N LYS A 139 -1.41 12.98 -12.63
CA LYS A 139 -0.10 13.08 -11.98
C LYS A 139 0.92 12.06 -12.49
N GLY A 140 0.59 11.31 -13.55
CA GLY A 140 1.46 10.28 -14.11
C GLY A 140 1.47 8.95 -13.32
N VAL A 141 0.53 8.76 -12.41
CA VAL A 141 0.39 7.55 -11.58
C VAL A 141 -0.90 6.83 -11.94
N SER A 142 -0.82 5.60 -12.43
CA SER A 142 -1.99 4.77 -12.77
C SER A 142 -2.24 3.75 -11.66
N PRO A 143 -3.36 3.84 -10.93
CA PRO A 143 -3.80 2.79 -10.03
C PRO A 143 -4.21 1.54 -10.80
N LEU A 144 -3.71 0.38 -10.39
CA LEU A 144 -4.04 -0.92 -10.97
C LEU A 144 -5.01 -1.71 -10.07
N ALA A 145 -4.87 -1.56 -8.74
CA ALA A 145 -5.71 -2.21 -7.75
C ALA A 145 -5.63 -1.48 -6.40
N TYR A 146 -6.60 -1.75 -5.53
CA TYR A 146 -6.61 -1.32 -4.13
C TYR A 146 -6.62 -2.55 -3.23
N TRP A 147 -5.81 -2.53 -2.18
CA TRP A 147 -5.59 -3.61 -1.25
C TRP A 147 -5.90 -3.15 0.17
N ASP A 148 -6.97 -3.65 0.77
CA ASP A 148 -7.30 -3.36 2.16
C ASP A 148 -6.45 -4.22 3.09
N ASN A 149 -5.53 -3.58 3.81
CA ASN A 149 -4.65 -4.28 4.75
C ASN A 149 -5.22 -4.38 6.17
N GLY A 150 -6.46 -3.95 6.39
CA GLY A 150 -7.16 -4.12 7.65
C GLY A 150 -7.15 -2.91 8.59
N ALA A 151 -7.72 -3.13 9.78
CA ALA A 151 -7.95 -2.07 10.75
C ALA A 151 -6.68 -1.72 11.54
N HIS A 152 -6.55 -0.42 11.87
CA HIS A 152 -5.47 0.12 12.67
C HIS A 152 -5.64 -0.19 14.16
N VAL A 153 -4.52 -0.44 14.82
CA VAL A 153 -4.37 -0.43 16.27
C VAL A 153 -3.26 0.57 16.64
N TYR A 154 -3.25 1.06 17.86
CA TYR A 154 -2.15 1.89 18.35
C TYR A 154 -1.12 1.10 19.13
N THR A 155 0.16 1.44 18.98
CA THR A 155 1.20 1.09 19.94
C THR A 155 1.78 2.35 20.57
N ALA A 156 2.11 2.30 21.87
CA ALA A 156 2.71 3.41 22.60
C ALA A 156 3.49 2.96 23.83
N ASN A 157 4.26 3.88 24.44
CA ASN A 157 4.98 3.64 25.68
C ASN A 157 4.09 3.73 26.94
N LYS A 158 2.81 4.08 26.77
CA LYS A 158 1.77 4.04 27.82
C LYS A 158 0.47 3.49 27.24
N ALA A 159 -0.44 3.02 28.10
CA ALA A 159 -1.77 2.58 27.67
C ALA A 159 -2.56 3.75 27.09
N LEU A 160 -3.23 3.53 25.95
CA LEU A 160 -4.09 4.51 25.28
C LEU A 160 -5.54 4.02 25.34
N LEU A 161 -6.16 4.16 26.52
CA LEU A 161 -7.52 3.69 26.78
C LEU A 161 -8.57 4.78 26.52
N TRP A 162 -8.23 6.00 26.87
CA TRP A 162 -9.09 7.18 26.70
C TRP A 162 -8.46 8.17 25.73
N PRO A 163 -9.24 9.01 25.04
CA PRO A 163 -8.70 10.07 24.18
C PRO A 163 -7.67 10.97 24.86
N GLU A 164 -7.85 11.26 26.12
CA GLU A 164 -6.97 12.11 26.94
C GLU A 164 -5.58 11.50 27.17
N ASP A 165 -5.45 10.19 26.99
CA ASP A 165 -4.16 9.50 27.15
C ASP A 165 -3.15 9.90 26.08
N PHE A 166 -3.60 10.47 24.95
CA PHE A 166 -2.72 10.94 23.88
C PHE A 166 -2.07 12.29 24.16
N ARG A 167 -2.57 13.03 25.16
CA ARG A 167 -2.13 14.41 25.42
C ARG A 167 -0.61 14.51 25.53
N GLY A 168 -0.02 15.31 24.65
CA GLY A 168 1.42 15.60 24.63
C GLY A 168 2.32 14.50 24.08
N LEU A 169 1.75 13.34 23.69
CA LEU A 169 2.55 12.29 23.06
C LEU A 169 2.93 12.66 21.63
N LYS A 170 4.16 12.37 21.27
CA LYS A 170 4.65 12.46 19.90
C LYS A 170 4.22 11.19 19.17
N MET A 171 3.20 11.30 18.32
CA MET A 171 2.68 10.16 17.57
C MET A 171 3.16 10.20 16.13
N ARG A 172 3.79 9.12 15.68
CA ARG A 172 4.15 9.00 14.27
C ARG A 172 2.89 8.89 13.43
N ILE A 173 2.86 9.66 12.34
CA ILE A 173 1.80 9.59 11.33
C ILE A 173 2.41 9.49 9.92
N GLN A 174 1.58 9.10 8.95
CA GLN A 174 1.85 9.27 7.52
C GLN A 174 1.58 10.73 7.11
N GLY A 175 1.76 11.07 5.83
CA GLY A 175 1.70 12.45 5.35
C GLY A 175 0.29 13.06 5.17
N SER A 176 -0.78 12.36 5.55
CA SER A 176 -2.17 12.81 5.38
C SER A 176 -2.53 13.96 6.33
N LYS A 177 -3.29 14.93 5.84
CA LYS A 177 -3.82 16.03 6.66
C LYS A 177 -4.93 15.59 7.60
N VAL A 178 -5.65 14.50 7.26
CA VAL A 178 -6.64 13.91 8.16
C VAL A 178 -5.95 13.24 9.34
N LEU A 179 -4.88 12.48 9.12
CA LEU A 179 -4.10 11.89 10.22
C LEU A 179 -3.48 12.95 11.13
N ASP A 180 -3.01 14.08 10.56
CA ASP A 180 -2.56 15.23 11.37
C ASP A 180 -3.68 15.79 12.25
N ALA A 181 -4.88 15.98 11.68
CA ALA A 181 -6.05 16.45 12.42
C ALA A 181 -6.50 15.47 13.51
N VAL A 182 -6.53 14.15 13.21
CA VAL A 182 -6.83 13.08 14.18
C VAL A 182 -5.87 13.13 15.37
N ALA A 183 -4.56 13.19 15.10
CA ALA A 183 -3.56 13.25 16.17
C ALA A 183 -3.72 14.51 17.04
N ARG A 184 -3.96 15.68 16.43
CA ARG A 184 -4.18 16.96 17.15
C ARG A 184 -5.48 16.94 17.93
N GLU A 185 -6.56 16.40 17.39
CA GLU A 185 -7.84 16.28 18.10
C GLU A 185 -7.71 15.43 19.37
N LEU A 186 -6.88 14.39 19.33
CA LEU A 186 -6.52 13.59 20.51
C LEU A 186 -5.56 14.31 21.47
N GLY A 187 -5.06 15.50 21.11
CA GLY A 187 -4.07 16.25 21.90
C GLY A 187 -2.64 15.73 21.76
N ALA A 188 -2.37 14.87 20.78
CA ALA A 188 -1.04 14.42 20.45
C ALA A 188 -0.27 15.43 19.57
N ILE A 189 1.03 15.24 19.46
CA ILE A 189 1.94 15.99 18.60
C ILE A 189 2.29 15.10 17.40
N PRO A 190 1.69 15.33 16.22
CA PRO A 190 1.94 14.50 15.04
C PRO A 190 3.38 14.66 14.53
N GLN A 191 4.01 13.54 14.20
CA GLN A 191 5.36 13.47 13.63
C GLN A 191 5.32 12.71 12.30
N ILE A 192 5.47 13.42 11.18
CA ILE A 192 5.54 12.79 9.85
C ILE A 192 6.91 12.16 9.65
N MET A 193 6.93 10.84 9.50
CA MET A 193 8.18 10.08 9.43
C MET A 193 8.06 8.92 8.43
N ALA A 194 9.15 8.63 7.72
CA ALA A 194 9.25 7.47 6.85
C ALA A 194 9.12 6.16 7.65
N PHE A 195 8.49 5.14 7.04
CA PHE A 195 8.23 3.87 7.71
C PHE A 195 9.52 3.15 8.12
N SER A 196 10.56 3.24 7.28
CA SER A 196 11.88 2.64 7.56
C SER A 196 12.63 3.27 8.74
N GLU A 197 12.22 4.47 9.18
CA GLU A 197 12.84 5.18 10.30
C GLU A 197 12.12 4.89 11.63
N LEU A 198 10.93 4.28 11.56
CA LEU A 198 10.01 4.21 12.69
C LEU A 198 10.52 3.32 13.83
N TYR A 199 11.08 2.14 13.54
CA TYR A 199 11.61 1.26 14.59
C TYR A 199 12.64 1.99 15.48
N GLN A 200 13.61 2.64 14.84
CA GLN A 200 14.65 3.39 15.55
C GLN A 200 14.06 4.57 16.32
N ALA A 201 13.09 5.28 15.76
CA ALA A 201 12.43 6.41 16.40
C ALA A 201 11.63 6.01 17.63
N LEU A 202 10.93 4.85 17.59
CA LEU A 202 10.24 4.27 18.73
C LEU A 202 11.23 3.80 19.80
N GLN A 203 12.30 3.14 19.39
CA GLN A 203 13.34 2.63 20.32
C GLN A 203 14.04 3.75 21.08
N THR A 204 14.33 4.86 20.42
CA THR A 204 15.05 6.00 21.01
C THR A 204 14.13 7.04 21.65
N GLY A 205 12.81 6.91 21.55
CA GLY A 205 11.84 7.87 22.11
C GLY A 205 11.74 9.18 21.32
N VAL A 206 12.17 9.20 20.05
CA VAL A 206 11.91 10.33 19.13
C VAL A 206 10.41 10.48 18.93
N VAL A 207 9.70 9.35 18.85
CA VAL A 207 8.24 9.27 18.94
C VAL A 207 7.84 8.32 20.05
N ASP A 208 6.67 8.59 20.66
CA ASP A 208 6.14 7.83 21.80
C ASP A 208 5.25 6.66 21.36
N GLY A 209 4.74 6.71 20.13
CA GLY A 209 3.84 5.70 19.60
C GLY A 209 3.54 5.90 18.11
N GLU A 210 2.75 4.98 17.57
CA GLU A 210 2.32 4.96 16.18
C GLU A 210 0.99 4.21 16.04
N ASP A 211 0.33 4.35 14.89
CA ASP A 211 -0.80 3.54 14.48
C ASP A 211 -0.44 2.67 13.27
N ASN A 212 -0.88 1.41 13.31
CA ASN A 212 -0.65 0.46 12.21
C ASN A 212 -1.58 -0.74 12.29
N VAL A 213 -1.46 -1.62 11.30
CA VAL A 213 -2.09 -2.92 11.31
C VAL A 213 -1.20 -3.96 11.99
N PRO A 214 -1.77 -4.98 12.65
CA PRO A 214 -1.00 -5.97 13.42
C PRO A 214 0.11 -6.66 12.64
N SER A 215 -0.10 -7.00 11.36
CA SER A 215 0.90 -7.66 10.51
C SER A 215 2.16 -6.81 10.30
N ASN A 216 2.01 -5.49 10.15
CA ASN A 216 3.15 -4.58 10.07
C ASN A 216 3.87 -4.45 11.43
N ILE A 217 3.12 -4.31 12.52
CA ILE A 217 3.69 -4.25 13.89
C ILE A 217 4.53 -5.50 14.19
N LEU A 218 4.00 -6.69 13.83
CA LEU A 218 4.70 -7.96 14.03
C LEU A 218 5.97 -8.05 13.19
N THR A 219 5.85 -7.84 11.85
CA THR A 219 6.95 -8.08 10.91
C THR A 219 8.06 -7.03 11.00
N GLN A 220 7.74 -5.81 11.46
CA GLN A 220 8.70 -4.75 11.76
C GLN A 220 9.17 -4.75 13.23
N LYS A 221 8.63 -5.67 14.05
CA LYS A 221 9.00 -5.86 15.45
C LYS A 221 8.75 -4.63 16.34
N PHE A 222 7.79 -3.78 16.01
CA PHE A 222 7.49 -2.59 16.83
C PHE A 222 7.06 -2.96 18.25
N TYR A 223 6.44 -4.14 18.44
CA TYR A 223 6.08 -4.69 19.74
C TYR A 223 7.29 -4.98 20.66
N GLU A 224 8.51 -5.00 20.12
CA GLU A 224 9.73 -5.17 20.94
C GLU A 224 10.23 -3.84 21.55
N VAL A 225 9.83 -2.71 20.98
CA VAL A 225 10.25 -1.36 21.37
C VAL A 225 9.08 -0.48 21.85
N GLN A 226 7.88 -1.06 21.97
CA GLN A 226 6.68 -0.44 22.51
C GLN A 226 6.15 -1.24 23.70
N LYS A 227 5.51 -0.56 24.67
CA LYS A 227 5.05 -1.19 25.92
C LYS A 227 3.58 -1.61 25.91
N HIS A 228 2.75 -0.90 25.14
CA HIS A 228 1.30 -1.10 25.12
C HIS A 228 0.77 -1.15 23.68
N LEU A 229 -0.16 -2.07 23.41
CA LEU A 229 -0.92 -2.15 22.18
C LEU A 229 -2.41 -2.01 22.54
N THR A 230 -3.08 -1.03 21.92
CA THR A 230 -4.51 -0.78 22.10
C THR A 230 -5.27 -1.11 20.83
N VAL A 231 -6.20 -2.05 20.92
CA VAL A 231 -7.09 -2.47 19.83
C VAL A 231 -8.22 -1.44 19.73
N SER A 232 -8.05 -0.46 18.85
CA SER A 232 -8.95 0.69 18.70
C SER A 232 -9.81 0.64 17.44
N TYR A 233 -9.31 0.03 16.36
CA TYR A 233 -9.97 -0.08 15.05
C TYR A 233 -10.57 1.26 14.56
N HIS A 234 -9.85 2.33 14.82
CA HIS A 234 -10.27 3.71 14.54
C HIS A 234 -10.12 4.13 13.08
N GLY A 235 -9.35 3.41 12.29
CA GLY A 235 -9.05 3.65 10.88
C GLY A 235 -8.64 2.37 10.16
N ARG A 236 -8.35 2.48 8.87
CA ARG A 236 -7.92 1.34 8.04
C ARG A 236 -6.72 1.70 7.19
N LEU A 237 -5.87 0.72 6.93
CA LEU A 237 -4.73 0.84 6.05
C LEU A 237 -5.08 0.26 4.69
N THR A 238 -5.23 1.11 3.69
CA THR A 238 -5.41 0.70 2.31
C THR A 238 -4.16 1.04 1.50
N TYR A 239 -3.69 0.09 0.72
CA TYR A 239 -2.65 0.30 -0.28
C TYR A 239 -3.25 0.45 -1.67
N ALA A 240 -2.57 1.18 -2.56
CA ALA A 240 -2.84 1.15 -3.98
C ALA A 240 -1.65 0.52 -4.70
N LEU A 241 -1.88 -0.56 -5.44
CA LEU A 241 -0.91 -1.02 -6.42
C LEU A 241 -0.94 -0.05 -7.59
N VAL A 242 0.17 0.65 -7.79
CA VAL A 242 0.27 1.71 -8.79
C VAL A 242 1.45 1.51 -9.73
N THR A 243 1.31 2.02 -10.95
CA THR A 243 2.36 2.02 -11.96
C THR A 243 2.57 3.42 -12.54
N ASN A 244 3.74 3.64 -13.17
CA ASN A 244 3.95 4.82 -14.00
C ASN A 244 2.99 4.76 -15.20
N LYS A 245 2.17 5.82 -15.38
CA LYS A 245 1.15 5.84 -16.43
C LYS A 245 1.76 5.67 -17.83
N LYS A 246 2.81 6.38 -18.14
CA LYS A 246 3.47 6.29 -19.45
C LYS A 246 4.01 4.88 -19.70
N PHE A 247 4.65 4.27 -18.70
CA PHE A 247 5.13 2.90 -18.78
C PHE A 247 3.99 1.94 -19.12
N TRP A 248 2.88 2.00 -18.37
CA TRP A 248 1.75 1.10 -18.55
C TRP A 248 1.06 1.25 -19.90
N ASP A 249 0.84 2.50 -20.34
CA ASP A 249 0.18 2.82 -21.60
C ASP A 249 1.00 2.40 -22.83
N THR A 250 2.34 2.38 -22.71
CA THR A 250 3.25 2.00 -23.80
C THR A 250 3.53 0.49 -23.86
N LEU A 251 3.04 -0.29 -22.89
CA LEU A 251 3.19 -1.75 -22.92
C LEU A 251 2.45 -2.33 -24.14
N PRO A 252 3.08 -3.23 -24.91
CA PRO A 252 2.40 -4.00 -25.94
C PRO A 252 1.24 -4.80 -25.33
N ALA A 253 0.19 -5.05 -26.13
CA ALA A 253 -1.00 -5.77 -25.66
C ALA A 253 -0.67 -7.17 -25.15
N ASP A 254 0.25 -7.88 -25.79
CA ASP A 254 0.72 -9.21 -25.42
C ASP A 254 1.49 -9.27 -24.08
N LEU A 255 1.89 -8.13 -23.52
CA LEU A 255 2.41 -8.00 -22.17
C LEU A 255 1.38 -7.38 -21.22
N ARG A 256 0.64 -6.35 -21.65
CA ARG A 256 -0.31 -5.64 -20.80
C ARG A 256 -1.46 -6.52 -20.32
N GLU A 257 -2.03 -7.36 -21.19
CA GLU A 257 -3.12 -8.28 -20.80
C GLU A 257 -2.68 -9.34 -19.78
N PRO A 258 -1.56 -10.08 -19.97
CA PRO A 258 -1.06 -10.99 -18.95
C PRO A 258 -0.70 -10.31 -17.63
N LEU A 259 -0.11 -9.11 -17.68
CA LEU A 259 0.18 -8.33 -16.47
C LEU A 259 -1.09 -7.88 -15.75
N GLY A 260 -2.13 -7.47 -16.48
CA GLY A 260 -3.44 -7.16 -15.91
C GLY A 260 -4.07 -8.36 -15.21
N ARG A 261 -3.95 -9.56 -15.79
CA ARG A 261 -4.36 -10.81 -15.12
C ARG A 261 -3.54 -11.09 -13.87
N ALA A 262 -2.22 -10.89 -13.91
CA ALA A 262 -1.36 -11.02 -12.74
C ALA A 262 -1.75 -10.04 -11.63
N VAL A 263 -2.07 -8.79 -11.95
CA VAL A 263 -2.59 -7.79 -10.99
C VAL A 263 -3.86 -8.29 -10.32
N LYS A 264 -4.82 -8.79 -11.12
CA LYS A 264 -6.08 -9.31 -10.58
C LYS A 264 -5.86 -10.46 -9.61
N GLU A 265 -5.10 -11.47 -10.03
CA GLU A 265 -4.83 -12.66 -9.21
C GLU A 265 -4.05 -12.31 -7.93
N THR A 266 -3.10 -11.39 -8.03
CA THR A 266 -2.38 -10.87 -6.86
C THR A 266 -3.31 -10.14 -5.90
N THR A 267 -4.30 -9.39 -6.41
CA THR A 267 -5.30 -8.71 -5.60
C THR A 267 -6.18 -9.71 -4.86
N ASP A 268 -6.65 -10.76 -5.55
CA ASP A 268 -7.42 -11.85 -4.96
C ASP A 268 -6.60 -12.57 -3.86
N PHE A 269 -5.32 -12.84 -4.12
CA PHE A 269 -4.38 -13.42 -3.14
C PHE A 269 -4.20 -12.51 -1.92
N PHE A 270 -3.97 -11.21 -2.12
CA PHE A 270 -3.82 -10.24 -1.03
C PHE A 270 -5.05 -10.21 -0.14
N ASN A 271 -6.23 -10.05 -0.73
CA ASN A 271 -7.51 -9.95 0.02
C ASN A 271 -7.82 -11.25 0.79
N ALA A 272 -7.47 -12.42 0.24
CA ALA A 272 -7.65 -13.70 0.92
C ALA A 272 -6.69 -13.91 2.11
N THR A 273 -5.56 -13.21 2.14
CA THR A 273 -4.50 -13.46 3.14
C THR A 273 -4.36 -12.35 4.18
N ALA A 274 -4.69 -11.11 3.86
CA ALA A 274 -4.42 -9.96 4.73
C ALA A 274 -5.19 -10.02 6.07
N GLU A 275 -6.46 -10.36 6.05
CA GLU A 275 -7.29 -10.49 7.26
C GLU A 275 -6.73 -11.56 8.20
N LYS A 276 -6.47 -12.76 7.65
CA LYS A 276 -5.88 -13.87 8.41
C LYS A 276 -4.51 -13.52 8.96
N ASP A 277 -3.64 -12.92 8.16
CA ASP A 277 -2.29 -12.54 8.58
C ASP A 277 -2.33 -11.49 9.72
N ASN A 278 -3.30 -10.57 9.72
CA ASN A 278 -3.48 -9.61 10.81
C ASN A 278 -4.01 -10.27 12.09
N ALA A 279 -4.97 -11.18 11.99
CA ALA A 279 -5.46 -11.94 13.14
C ALA A 279 -4.35 -12.79 13.76
N ASP A 280 -3.61 -13.54 12.93
CA ASP A 280 -2.47 -14.36 13.38
C ASP A 280 -1.36 -13.49 14.00
N ALA A 281 -1.10 -12.30 13.41
CA ALA A 281 -0.10 -11.37 13.95
C ALA A 281 -0.50 -10.84 15.32
N LEU A 282 -1.77 -10.51 15.52
CA LEU A 282 -2.28 -10.02 16.78
C LEU A 282 -2.07 -11.06 17.91
N GLU A 283 -2.42 -12.33 17.65
CA GLU A 283 -2.22 -13.43 18.59
C GLU A 283 -0.72 -13.70 18.87
N ARG A 284 0.12 -13.64 17.85
CA ARG A 284 1.57 -13.80 18.02
C ARG A 284 2.20 -12.67 18.82
N ILE A 285 1.78 -11.42 18.60
CA ILE A 285 2.22 -10.27 19.40
C ILE A 285 1.81 -10.48 20.86
N LYS A 286 0.56 -10.85 21.11
CA LYS A 286 0.03 -11.15 22.46
C LYS A 286 0.78 -12.28 23.13
N ALA A 287 0.99 -13.40 22.43
CA ALA A 287 1.72 -14.56 22.93
C ALA A 287 3.21 -14.29 23.22
N SER A 288 3.80 -13.26 22.61
CA SER A 288 5.19 -12.88 22.88
C SER A 288 5.45 -12.41 24.32
N GLY A 289 4.42 -11.92 25.00
CA GLY A 289 4.52 -11.34 26.34
C GLY A 289 5.37 -10.05 26.43
N LYS A 290 5.82 -9.51 25.28
CA LYS A 290 6.70 -8.32 25.24
C LYS A 290 5.95 -7.01 25.34
N ILE A 291 4.63 -6.99 25.09
CA ILE A 291 3.79 -5.82 25.03
C ILE A 291 2.48 -6.08 25.78
N GLN A 292 1.99 -5.09 26.54
CA GLN A 292 0.70 -5.18 27.23
C GLN A 292 -0.44 -4.92 26.23
N PHE A 293 -1.43 -5.79 26.26
CA PHE A 293 -2.54 -5.80 25.30
C PHE A 293 -3.80 -5.20 25.94
N HIS A 294 -4.45 -4.29 25.23
CA HIS A 294 -5.66 -3.61 25.69
C HIS A 294 -6.76 -3.66 24.64
N ASN A 295 -7.94 -4.11 25.08
CA ASN A 295 -9.18 -3.95 24.30
C ASN A 295 -9.98 -2.82 24.93
N LEU A 296 -10.49 -1.92 24.11
CA LEU A 296 -11.39 -0.86 24.57
C LEU A 296 -12.76 -1.45 24.94
N ASP A 297 -13.27 -1.09 26.11
CA ASP A 297 -14.66 -1.35 26.47
C ASP A 297 -15.63 -0.41 25.71
N ASP A 298 -16.94 -0.60 25.92
CA ASP A 298 -17.95 0.18 25.21
C ASP A 298 -17.97 1.66 25.60
N ALA A 299 -17.62 1.98 26.84
CA ALA A 299 -17.53 3.37 27.31
C ALA A 299 -16.34 4.09 26.66
N GLN A 300 -15.18 3.40 26.62
CA GLN A 300 -13.98 3.88 25.96
C GLN A 300 -14.21 4.06 24.45
N LYS A 301 -14.80 3.07 23.75
CA LYS A 301 -15.15 3.19 22.33
C LYS A 301 -16.05 4.38 22.05
N LYS A 302 -17.09 4.58 22.86
CA LYS A 302 -17.97 5.74 22.73
C LYS A 302 -17.22 7.07 22.94
N ALA A 303 -16.31 7.13 23.91
CA ALA A 303 -15.49 8.33 24.15
C ALA A 303 -14.57 8.63 22.95
N TRP A 304 -13.94 7.60 22.35
CA TRP A 304 -13.12 7.73 21.16
C TRP A 304 -13.91 8.23 19.96
N VAL A 305 -15.09 7.66 19.72
CA VAL A 305 -15.97 8.10 18.63
C VAL A 305 -16.36 9.57 18.85
N ALA A 306 -16.86 9.91 20.04
CA ALA A 306 -17.27 11.28 20.36
C ALA A 306 -16.12 12.28 20.18
N LYS A 307 -14.89 11.91 20.59
CA LYS A 307 -13.70 12.74 20.48
C LYS A 307 -13.24 12.96 19.05
N LEU A 308 -13.38 11.97 18.17
CA LEU A 308 -12.84 12.02 16.82
C LEU A 308 -13.86 12.49 15.76
N MET A 309 -15.16 12.47 16.04
CA MET A 309 -16.17 12.95 15.10
C MET A 309 -16.00 14.42 14.66
N PRO A 310 -15.53 15.36 15.50
CA PRO A 310 -15.24 16.72 15.04
C PRO A 310 -14.28 16.80 13.85
N VAL A 311 -13.37 15.85 13.67
CA VAL A 311 -12.45 15.78 12.52
C VAL A 311 -13.21 15.72 11.19
N HIS A 312 -14.32 14.99 11.12
CA HIS A 312 -15.18 14.93 9.92
C HIS A 312 -15.70 16.33 9.54
N LYS A 313 -16.11 17.12 10.52
CA LYS A 313 -16.60 18.49 10.31
C LYS A 313 -15.46 19.45 9.92
N GLU A 314 -14.33 19.36 10.57
CA GLU A 314 -13.12 20.14 10.23
C GLU A 314 -12.72 19.90 8.78
N MET A 315 -12.68 18.64 8.36
CA MET A 315 -12.27 18.24 7.01
C MET A 315 -13.31 18.60 5.93
N GLN A 316 -14.51 19.02 6.28
CA GLN A 316 -15.51 19.51 5.32
C GLN A 316 -14.99 20.72 4.51
N SER A 317 -14.22 21.61 5.12
CA SER A 317 -13.59 22.74 4.44
C SER A 317 -12.57 22.31 3.39
N ARG A 318 -11.89 21.18 3.62
CA ARG A 318 -10.88 20.60 2.72
C ARG A 318 -11.46 19.87 1.52
N PHE A 319 -12.51 19.07 1.75
CA PHE A 319 -13.09 18.18 0.74
C PHE A 319 -14.34 18.75 0.06
N GLY A 320 -15.07 19.61 0.74
CA GLY A 320 -16.41 20.07 0.36
C GLY A 320 -17.50 19.11 0.79
N LYS A 321 -18.65 19.68 1.19
CA LYS A 321 -19.78 18.90 1.70
C LYS A 321 -20.27 17.82 0.75
N ASN A 322 -20.46 18.17 -0.54
CA ASN A 322 -20.99 17.23 -1.53
C ASN A 322 -20.09 16.00 -1.72
N PHE A 323 -18.78 16.17 -1.67
CA PHE A 323 -17.85 15.05 -1.79
C PHE A 323 -17.91 14.15 -0.55
N LEU A 324 -17.95 14.74 0.67
CA LEU A 324 -18.11 13.96 1.89
C LEU A 324 -19.43 13.20 1.95
N ASP A 325 -20.55 13.80 1.53
CA ASP A 325 -21.85 13.14 1.48
C ASP A 325 -21.81 11.90 0.53
N GLN A 326 -21.11 12.00 -0.59
CA GLN A 326 -20.90 10.86 -1.50
C GLN A 326 -20.04 9.76 -0.86
N ILE A 327 -18.98 10.13 -0.16
CA ILE A 327 -18.12 9.20 0.60
C ILE A 327 -18.93 8.48 1.67
N TYR A 328 -19.70 9.19 2.48
CA TYR A 328 -20.52 8.60 3.54
C TYR A 328 -21.58 7.64 2.97
N LYS A 329 -22.22 8.03 1.88
CA LYS A 329 -23.15 7.13 1.18
C LYS A 329 -22.45 5.86 0.66
N ALA A 330 -21.28 6.00 0.06
CA ALA A 330 -20.54 4.87 -0.51
C ALA A 330 -19.96 3.94 0.57
N SER A 331 -19.48 4.48 1.70
CA SER A 331 -18.97 3.71 2.83
C SER A 331 -20.06 3.17 3.76
N GLY A 332 -21.31 3.64 3.62
CA GLY A 332 -22.38 3.36 4.57
C GLY A 332 -22.15 3.99 5.96
N PHE A 333 -21.23 4.97 6.05
CA PHE A 333 -20.98 5.70 7.29
C PHE A 333 -22.14 6.67 7.56
N ILE A 334 -22.63 6.64 8.78
CA ILE A 334 -23.66 7.58 9.26
C ILE A 334 -22.99 8.48 10.30
N PRO A 335 -22.69 9.74 9.95
CA PRO A 335 -22.13 10.67 10.92
C PRO A 335 -23.13 10.86 12.07
N PRO A 336 -22.64 10.90 13.33
CA PRO A 336 -23.52 11.23 14.46
C PRO A 336 -24.23 12.57 14.21
N GLN A 337 -25.50 12.64 14.53
CA GLN A 337 -26.24 13.89 14.48
C GLN A 337 -25.63 14.85 15.51
N SER A 338 -25.20 16.02 15.06
CA SER A 338 -24.65 17.11 15.88
C SER A 338 -25.70 17.70 16.82
#